data_611d3657053d7aaed0573908233cb7fd
#
_entry.id   611d3657053d7aaed0573908233cb7fd
#
_cell.length_a   1.000
_cell.length_b   1.000
_cell.length_c   1.000
_cell.angle_alpha   90.00
_cell.angle_beta   90.00
_cell.angle_gamma   90.00
#
_symmetry.space_group_name_H-M   'P 1'
#
loop_
_entity.id
_entity.type
_entity.pdbx_description
1 polymer ?
#
loop_
_entity_poly.entity_id
_entity_poly.type
_entity_poly.pdbx_seq_one_letter_code
_entity_poly.pdbx_strand_id
1 'polypeptide(L)'
;MNRRESITSILAVTGTGMLPAEMNIKEKVSPFIYSLNMSTLRGHKLGFRKELEVAAKAGYKSVEIWINTLQDFLKTGGTLSDAKKIIDDLGIKVEDAIGFATWIVDDEAARSRALEQLKMEMDQLAQIGCPRVAAPPMGATTGDSLDLKKVAERYRTILELGDKTGVVPHLELWGFSKNLSRVGEILYVAAEASHPSARLLMDVYHLHRGGSGMESVKLVGKPLIEIFHMNDYPATPPAETITDADRVYAGDGVAPLKDLLKSLKNPEKPVILSFEVFNKDYYAQDALLVAKTGLEKMKKVTTEV
;
A
#
# COMPACT_ATOMS: atom_id res chain seq x y z
N MET A 1 7.66 33.74 92.49
CA MET A 1 8.53 32.58 92.45
C MET A 1 8.56 32.07 91.00
N ASN A 2 9.73 32.17 90.44
CA ASN A 2 10.01 31.99 89.00
C ASN A 2 10.16 30.54 88.58
N ARG A 3 9.71 30.20 87.37
CA ARG A 3 10.38 29.19 86.54
C ARG A 3 10.38 29.65 85.08
N ARG A 4 11.59 29.82 84.60
CA ARG A 4 11.92 29.98 83.20
C ARG A 4 11.80 28.64 82.49
N GLU A 5 11.09 28.53 81.40
CA GLU A 5 11.18 27.39 80.47
C GLU A 5 11.78 27.87 79.14
N SER A 6 12.90 27.29 78.78
CA SER A 6 13.60 27.48 77.52
C SER A 6 12.88 26.72 76.41
N ILE A 7 12.49 27.44 75.40
CA ILE A 7 11.93 26.83 74.21
C ILE A 7 13.06 26.66 73.19
N THR A 8 13.40 25.38 72.93
CA THR A 8 14.35 24.99 71.89
C THR A 8 13.61 24.94 70.54
N SER A 9 13.94 25.86 69.64
CA SER A 9 13.39 25.87 68.28
C SER A 9 14.07 24.81 67.43
N ILE A 10 13.31 23.83 67.00
CA ILE A 10 13.74 22.84 65.97
C ILE A 10 13.40 23.43 64.61
N LEU A 11 14.43 23.79 63.81
CA LEU A 11 14.28 24.09 62.41
C LEU A 11 14.03 22.78 61.64
N ALA A 12 12.81 22.63 61.15
CA ALA A 12 12.49 21.57 60.16
C ALA A 12 12.87 22.10 58.75
N VAL A 13 13.93 21.52 58.17
CA VAL A 13 14.29 21.74 56.77
C VAL A 13 13.37 20.86 55.94
N THR A 14 12.35 21.43 55.34
CA THR A 14 11.53 20.78 54.34
C THR A 14 12.28 20.76 52.99
N GLY A 15 12.98 19.67 52.73
CA GLY A 15 13.51 19.40 51.40
C GLY A 15 12.37 19.08 50.43
N THR A 16 12.05 20.05 49.59
CA THR A 16 11.20 19.80 48.39
C THR A 16 12.01 18.97 47.40
N GLY A 17 11.88 17.67 47.49
CA GLY A 17 12.35 16.74 46.46
C GLY A 17 11.56 17.02 45.18
N MET A 18 12.18 17.71 44.22
CA MET A 18 11.69 17.73 42.83
C MET A 18 11.78 16.29 42.30
N LEU A 19 10.66 15.62 42.15
CA LEU A 19 10.56 14.41 41.34
C LEU A 19 11.00 14.78 39.89
N PRO A 20 11.87 13.98 39.28
CA PRO A 20 12.20 14.20 37.89
C PRO A 20 10.90 14.08 37.08
N ALA A 21 10.61 15.13 36.30
CA ALA A 21 9.52 15.08 35.33
C ALA A 21 9.77 13.85 34.43
N GLU A 22 8.89 12.85 34.50
CA GLU A 22 8.88 11.78 33.51
C GLU A 22 8.70 12.44 32.14
N MET A 23 9.79 12.50 31.39
CA MET A 23 9.76 12.86 29.99
C MET A 23 8.96 11.76 29.28
N ASN A 24 7.69 12.03 29.07
CA ASN A 24 6.82 11.22 28.23
C ASN A 24 7.36 11.32 26.82
N ILE A 25 8.35 10.49 26.47
CA ILE A 25 8.85 10.32 25.12
C ILE A 25 7.68 9.62 24.39
N LYS A 26 6.78 10.43 23.81
CA LYS A 26 5.83 9.90 22.83
C LYS A 26 6.67 9.20 21.76
N GLU A 27 6.63 7.88 21.73
CA GLU A 27 7.22 7.12 20.63
C GLU A 27 6.74 7.78 19.33
N LYS A 28 7.70 8.22 18.53
CA LYS A 28 7.40 8.90 17.27
C LYS A 28 6.81 7.85 16.34
N VAL A 29 5.50 7.81 16.24
CA VAL A 29 4.80 6.89 15.34
C VAL A 29 5.39 7.07 13.95
N SER A 30 5.86 5.96 13.35
CA SER A 30 6.39 5.98 11.99
C SER A 30 5.33 6.53 11.04
N PRO A 31 5.70 7.48 10.14
CA PRO A 31 4.75 7.98 9.14
C PRO A 31 4.41 6.92 8.08
N PHE A 32 5.03 5.74 8.15
CA PHE A 32 4.86 4.67 7.17
C PHE A 32 4.62 3.31 7.83
N ILE A 33 3.77 2.51 7.19
CA ILE A 33 3.58 1.09 7.44
C ILE A 33 4.24 0.35 6.27
N TYR A 34 4.99 -0.73 6.56
CA TYR A 34 5.66 -1.51 5.53
C TYR A 34 4.84 -2.75 5.20
N SER A 35 4.45 -2.86 3.94
CA SER A 35 3.70 -3.98 3.38
C SER A 35 4.53 -4.75 2.35
N LEU A 36 4.29 -6.05 2.21
CA LEU A 36 4.84 -6.86 1.14
C LEU A 36 3.75 -7.15 0.11
N ASN A 37 3.94 -6.68 -1.12
CA ASN A 37 3.11 -7.08 -2.24
C ASN A 37 3.55 -8.46 -2.75
N MET A 38 2.60 -9.38 -2.89
CA MET A 38 2.88 -10.77 -3.28
C MET A 38 3.35 -10.92 -4.72
N SER A 39 3.27 -9.87 -5.55
CA SER A 39 3.99 -9.80 -6.83
C SER A 39 5.48 -10.11 -6.67
N THR A 40 6.08 -9.63 -5.58
CA THR A 40 7.49 -9.84 -5.23
C THR A 40 7.85 -11.32 -5.05
N LEU A 41 6.90 -12.16 -4.63
CA LEU A 41 7.10 -13.60 -4.41
C LEU A 41 6.48 -14.48 -5.50
N ARG A 42 5.79 -13.90 -6.47
CA ARG A 42 5.01 -14.64 -7.47
C ARG A 42 5.84 -15.66 -8.26
N GLY A 43 7.07 -15.33 -8.60
CA GLY A 43 7.98 -16.25 -9.30
C GLY A 43 8.29 -17.53 -8.55
N HIS A 44 8.16 -17.54 -7.22
CA HIS A 44 8.41 -18.70 -6.36
C HIS A 44 7.23 -19.68 -6.30
N LYS A 45 6.03 -19.30 -6.79
CA LYS A 45 4.81 -20.15 -6.87
C LYS A 45 4.45 -20.82 -5.54
N LEU A 46 4.52 -20.09 -4.45
CA LEU A 46 4.36 -20.61 -3.08
C LEU A 46 2.90 -20.95 -2.74
N GLY A 47 1.94 -20.18 -3.28
CA GLY A 47 0.54 -20.25 -2.93
C GLY A 47 0.21 -19.52 -1.61
N PHE A 48 -1.09 -19.25 -1.41
CA PHE A 48 -1.62 -18.33 -0.42
C PHE A 48 -1.00 -18.44 0.98
N ARG A 49 -1.03 -19.65 1.58
CA ARG A 49 -0.50 -19.86 2.94
C ARG A 49 1.00 -19.57 3.06
N LYS A 50 1.80 -20.12 2.13
CA LYS A 50 3.25 -20.00 2.21
C LYS A 50 3.74 -18.57 1.93
N GLU A 51 3.07 -17.85 1.05
CA GLU A 51 3.34 -16.42 0.80
C GLU A 51 3.20 -15.62 2.10
N LEU A 52 2.11 -15.81 2.84
CA LEU A 52 1.88 -15.15 4.13
C LEU A 52 2.90 -15.59 5.20
N GLU A 53 3.25 -16.88 5.26
CA GLU A 53 4.28 -17.38 6.17
C GLU A 53 5.66 -16.76 5.91
N VAL A 54 6.03 -16.59 4.64
CA VAL A 54 7.28 -15.91 4.24
C VAL A 54 7.24 -14.44 4.67
N ALA A 55 6.15 -13.74 4.43
CA ALA A 55 5.98 -12.34 4.85
C ALA A 55 6.13 -12.19 6.38
N ALA A 56 5.43 -13.04 7.15
CA ALA A 56 5.53 -13.05 8.61
C ALA A 56 6.96 -13.30 9.11
N LYS A 57 7.62 -14.32 8.56
CA LYS A 57 9.02 -14.67 8.90
C LYS A 57 10.01 -13.59 8.50
N ALA A 58 9.73 -12.83 7.43
CA ALA A 58 10.52 -11.68 7.01
C ALA A 58 10.34 -10.46 7.93
N GLY A 59 9.31 -10.45 8.78
CA GLY A 59 9.03 -9.39 9.73
C GLY A 59 7.99 -8.37 9.27
N TYR A 60 7.29 -8.62 8.16
CA TYR A 60 6.14 -7.81 7.76
C TYR A 60 4.95 -8.08 8.68
N LYS A 61 4.17 -7.02 8.92
CA LYS A 61 2.88 -7.07 9.60
C LYS A 61 1.71 -6.75 8.67
N SER A 62 2.03 -6.46 7.42
CA SER A 62 1.10 -5.98 6.41
C SER A 62 1.48 -6.57 5.05
N VAL A 63 0.48 -6.95 4.25
CA VAL A 63 0.66 -7.54 2.92
C VAL A 63 -0.40 -7.03 1.95
N GLU A 64 -0.07 -7.07 0.66
CA GLU A 64 -1.03 -7.05 -0.45
C GLU A 64 -1.03 -8.41 -1.13
N ILE A 65 -2.18 -9.05 -1.19
CA ILE A 65 -2.33 -10.37 -1.81
C ILE A 65 -2.73 -10.25 -3.28
N TRP A 66 -2.53 -11.29 -4.06
CA TRP A 66 -3.19 -11.44 -5.34
C TRP A 66 -4.52 -12.16 -5.15
N ILE A 67 -5.62 -11.59 -5.68
CA ILE A 67 -6.95 -12.21 -5.58
C ILE A 67 -6.96 -13.63 -6.18
N ASN A 68 -6.23 -13.85 -7.27
CA ASN A 68 -6.11 -15.15 -7.90
C ASN A 68 -5.50 -16.19 -6.96
N THR A 69 -4.49 -15.83 -6.15
CA THR A 69 -3.86 -16.77 -5.20
C THR A 69 -4.83 -17.17 -4.09
N LEU A 70 -5.67 -16.23 -3.61
CA LEU A 70 -6.77 -16.55 -2.69
C LEU A 70 -7.80 -17.47 -3.35
N GLN A 71 -8.23 -17.16 -4.58
CA GLN A 71 -9.19 -17.97 -5.31
C GLN A 71 -8.68 -19.39 -5.59
N ASP A 72 -7.39 -19.54 -5.90
CA ASP A 72 -6.78 -20.87 -6.10
C ASP A 72 -6.72 -21.66 -4.78
N PHE A 73 -6.46 -21.00 -3.65
CA PHE A 73 -6.59 -21.60 -2.32
C PHE A 73 -8.00 -22.13 -2.05
N LEU A 74 -9.03 -21.33 -2.39
CA LEU A 74 -10.43 -21.75 -2.25
C LEU A 74 -10.78 -22.92 -3.17
N LYS A 75 -10.35 -22.91 -4.43
CA LYS A 75 -10.57 -24.00 -5.41
C LYS A 75 -9.92 -25.31 -4.98
N THR A 76 -8.83 -25.26 -4.23
CA THR A 76 -8.11 -26.44 -3.74
C THR A 76 -8.63 -26.97 -2.40
N GLY A 77 -9.80 -26.50 -1.96
CA GLY A 77 -10.50 -27.01 -0.78
C GLY A 77 -10.34 -26.17 0.48
N GLY A 78 -9.62 -25.03 0.41
CA GLY A 78 -9.61 -24.04 1.47
C GLY A 78 -10.93 -23.27 1.54
N THR A 79 -11.21 -22.65 2.69
CA THR A 79 -12.36 -21.77 2.90
C THR A 79 -11.92 -20.34 3.22
N LEU A 80 -12.82 -19.36 3.11
CA LEU A 80 -12.52 -17.99 3.55
C LEU A 80 -12.27 -17.92 5.06
N SER A 81 -12.95 -18.77 5.84
CA SER A 81 -12.69 -18.92 7.27
C SER A 81 -11.26 -19.43 7.54
N ASP A 82 -10.78 -20.43 6.76
CA ASP A 82 -9.40 -20.91 6.87
C ASP A 82 -8.39 -19.82 6.46
N ALA A 83 -8.68 -19.08 5.39
CA ALA A 83 -7.85 -17.97 4.96
C ALA A 83 -7.74 -16.90 6.04
N LYS A 84 -8.86 -16.49 6.62
CA LYS A 84 -8.91 -15.53 7.74
C LYS A 84 -8.13 -16.04 8.95
N LYS A 85 -8.33 -17.30 9.31
CA LYS A 85 -7.59 -17.93 10.42
C LYS A 85 -6.08 -17.92 10.19
N ILE A 86 -5.60 -18.22 8.97
CA ILE A 86 -4.17 -18.17 8.62
C ILE A 86 -3.63 -16.75 8.82
N ILE A 87 -4.35 -15.74 8.34
CA ILE A 87 -3.98 -14.32 8.46
C ILE A 87 -3.83 -13.94 9.94
N ASP A 88 -4.84 -14.30 10.76
CA ASP A 88 -4.89 -13.98 12.18
C ASP A 88 -3.78 -14.70 12.98
N ASP A 89 -3.60 -16.01 12.75
CA ASP A 89 -2.57 -16.81 13.41
C ASP A 89 -1.14 -16.28 13.13
N LEU A 90 -0.91 -15.71 11.94
CA LEU A 90 0.37 -15.11 11.58
C LEU A 90 0.53 -13.65 12.07
N GLY A 91 -0.53 -13.05 12.61
CA GLY A 91 -0.54 -11.66 13.05
C GLY A 91 -0.24 -10.68 11.91
N ILE A 92 -0.73 -10.99 10.71
CA ILE A 92 -0.62 -10.19 9.50
C ILE A 92 -1.95 -9.50 9.22
N LYS A 93 -1.88 -8.30 8.64
CA LYS A 93 -3.04 -7.60 8.08
C LYS A 93 -2.95 -7.59 6.56
N VAL A 94 -4.00 -8.02 5.89
CA VAL A 94 -4.13 -7.83 4.45
C VAL A 94 -4.66 -6.42 4.21
N GLU A 95 -3.82 -5.55 3.66
CA GLU A 95 -4.16 -4.13 3.48
C GLU A 95 -4.85 -3.88 2.15
N ASP A 96 -4.50 -4.65 1.12
CA ASP A 96 -5.06 -4.53 -0.22
C ASP A 96 -4.97 -5.86 -0.96
N ALA A 97 -5.66 -5.96 -2.09
CA ALA A 97 -5.57 -7.08 -3.01
C ALA A 97 -5.40 -6.60 -4.45
N ILE A 98 -4.48 -7.22 -5.17
CA ILE A 98 -4.28 -6.99 -6.60
C ILE A 98 -5.35 -7.74 -7.38
N GLY A 99 -6.25 -7.00 -8.03
CA GLY A 99 -7.35 -7.49 -8.84
C GLY A 99 -7.22 -7.08 -10.31
N PHE A 100 -7.90 -7.80 -11.18
CA PHE A 100 -7.79 -7.61 -12.63
C PHE A 100 -9.15 -7.54 -13.34
N ALA A 101 -10.19 -7.08 -12.66
CA ALA A 101 -11.49 -6.88 -13.27
C ALA A 101 -11.42 -5.80 -14.36
N THR A 102 -12.02 -6.09 -15.53
CA THR A 102 -12.01 -5.18 -16.69
C THR A 102 -13.09 -4.11 -16.60
N TRP A 103 -13.18 -3.44 -15.48
CA TRP A 103 -14.21 -2.46 -15.12
C TRP A 103 -14.26 -1.23 -16.03
N ILE A 104 -13.11 -0.91 -16.67
CA ILE A 104 -12.88 0.33 -17.40
C ILE A 104 -13.31 0.29 -18.87
N VAL A 105 -13.45 -0.90 -19.47
CA VAL A 105 -13.63 -1.08 -20.91
C VAL A 105 -14.93 -0.50 -21.48
N ASP A 106 -14.92 -0.11 -22.74
CA ASP A 106 -16.11 0.43 -23.44
C ASP A 106 -17.17 -0.63 -23.73
N ASP A 107 -16.78 -1.89 -23.95
CA ASP A 107 -17.72 -3.00 -24.15
C ASP A 107 -18.60 -3.19 -22.91
N GLU A 108 -19.88 -2.90 -23.06
CA GLU A 108 -20.85 -2.94 -21.95
C GLU A 108 -21.04 -4.35 -21.40
N ALA A 109 -21.07 -5.38 -22.26
CA ALA A 109 -21.25 -6.76 -21.82
C ALA A 109 -20.02 -7.27 -21.06
N ALA A 110 -18.81 -6.92 -21.51
CA ALA A 110 -17.57 -7.24 -20.79
C ALA A 110 -17.51 -6.51 -19.45
N ARG A 111 -17.87 -5.22 -19.42
CA ARG A 111 -17.90 -4.41 -18.20
C ARG A 111 -18.93 -4.93 -17.18
N SER A 112 -20.13 -5.33 -17.64
CA SER A 112 -21.14 -5.92 -16.76
C SER A 112 -20.63 -7.19 -16.06
N ARG A 113 -20.00 -8.10 -16.82
CA ARG A 113 -19.35 -9.29 -16.24
C ARG A 113 -18.22 -8.93 -15.26
N ALA A 114 -17.45 -7.90 -15.57
CA ALA A 114 -16.38 -7.42 -14.69
C ALA A 114 -16.91 -6.85 -13.37
N LEU A 115 -18.07 -6.19 -13.38
CA LEU A 115 -18.71 -5.69 -12.16
C LEU A 115 -19.21 -6.84 -11.27
N GLU A 116 -19.77 -7.91 -11.85
CA GLU A 116 -20.15 -9.11 -11.10
C GLU A 116 -18.93 -9.82 -10.52
N GLN A 117 -17.85 -9.96 -11.32
CA GLN A 117 -16.57 -10.49 -10.85
C GLN A 117 -16.03 -9.66 -9.68
N LEU A 118 -15.93 -8.35 -9.84
CA LEU A 118 -15.41 -7.44 -8.82
C LEU A 118 -16.23 -7.50 -7.53
N LYS A 119 -17.57 -7.57 -7.65
CA LYS A 119 -18.43 -7.74 -6.49
C LYS A 119 -18.12 -9.03 -5.73
N MET A 120 -17.99 -10.14 -6.42
CA MET A 120 -17.62 -11.43 -5.81
C MET A 120 -16.25 -11.35 -5.14
N GLU A 121 -15.27 -10.74 -5.79
CA GLU A 121 -13.92 -10.55 -5.25
C GLU A 121 -13.94 -9.68 -3.99
N MET A 122 -14.65 -8.56 -4.00
CA MET A 122 -14.84 -7.69 -2.83
C MET A 122 -15.55 -8.40 -1.68
N ASP A 123 -16.59 -9.20 -1.95
CA ASP A 123 -17.28 -9.99 -0.93
C ASP A 123 -16.33 -11.03 -0.29
N GLN A 124 -15.41 -11.63 -1.07
CA GLN A 124 -14.38 -12.53 -0.54
C GLN A 124 -13.35 -11.77 0.30
N LEU A 125 -12.89 -10.61 -0.17
CA LEU A 125 -11.92 -9.77 0.52
C LEU A 125 -12.46 -9.24 1.85
N ALA A 126 -13.72 -8.81 1.89
CA ALA A 126 -14.38 -8.37 3.12
C ALA A 126 -14.37 -9.47 4.19
N GLN A 127 -14.64 -10.72 3.81
CA GLN A 127 -14.67 -11.86 4.73
C GLN A 127 -13.32 -12.20 5.34
N ILE A 128 -12.21 -11.91 4.64
CA ILE A 128 -10.86 -12.10 5.19
C ILE A 128 -10.31 -10.83 5.88
N GLY A 129 -11.11 -9.74 5.90
CA GLY A 129 -10.74 -8.48 6.54
C GLY A 129 -9.82 -7.59 5.69
N CYS A 130 -9.79 -7.78 4.37
CA CYS A 130 -9.07 -6.91 3.43
C CYS A 130 -9.96 -5.72 3.03
N PRO A 131 -9.58 -4.47 3.33
CA PRO A 131 -10.45 -3.31 3.13
C PRO A 131 -10.32 -2.65 1.74
N ARG A 132 -9.45 -3.13 0.88
CA ARG A 132 -9.14 -2.47 -0.40
C ARG A 132 -8.93 -3.48 -1.52
N VAL A 133 -9.06 -3.00 -2.76
CA VAL A 133 -8.71 -3.75 -3.97
C VAL A 133 -8.17 -2.78 -5.02
N ALA A 134 -7.10 -3.16 -5.72
CA ALA A 134 -6.56 -2.40 -6.85
C ALA A 134 -7.55 -2.40 -8.02
N ALA A 135 -7.71 -1.26 -8.67
CA ALA A 135 -8.54 -1.05 -9.85
C ALA A 135 -7.71 -0.50 -11.01
N PRO A 136 -6.85 -1.34 -11.62
CA PRO A 136 -6.00 -0.96 -12.74
C PRO A 136 -6.82 -0.77 -14.04
N PRO A 137 -6.22 -0.17 -15.08
CA PRO A 137 -6.83 -0.04 -16.41
C PRO A 137 -6.83 -1.37 -17.20
N MET A 138 -7.21 -2.46 -16.53
CA MET A 138 -7.21 -3.80 -17.11
C MET A 138 -8.19 -3.91 -18.28
N GLY A 139 -7.69 -4.42 -19.43
CA GLY A 139 -8.45 -4.52 -20.67
C GLY A 139 -8.42 -3.25 -21.52
N ALA A 140 -7.79 -2.15 -21.04
CA ALA A 140 -7.63 -0.89 -21.77
C ALA A 140 -6.16 -0.41 -21.82
N THR A 141 -5.22 -1.34 -21.70
CA THR A 141 -3.78 -1.05 -21.73
C THR A 141 -3.25 -0.78 -23.13
N THR A 142 -3.98 -1.17 -24.16
CA THR A 142 -3.69 -0.98 -25.58
C THR A 142 -4.95 -0.48 -26.31
N GLY A 143 -4.83 -0.15 -27.61
CA GLY A 143 -5.96 0.30 -28.42
C GLY A 143 -6.21 1.81 -28.31
N ASP A 144 -7.47 2.21 -28.33
CA ASP A 144 -7.87 3.61 -28.35
C ASP A 144 -7.82 4.27 -26.97
N SER A 145 -7.70 5.59 -26.96
CA SER A 145 -7.85 6.38 -25.74
C SER A 145 -9.31 6.43 -25.32
N LEU A 146 -9.60 6.10 -24.09
CA LEU A 146 -10.93 6.19 -23.49
C LEU A 146 -11.31 7.64 -23.18
N ASP A 147 -12.60 7.93 -23.21
CA ASP A 147 -13.14 9.17 -22.66
C ASP A 147 -13.03 9.14 -21.13
N LEU A 148 -12.15 9.98 -20.57
CA LEU A 148 -11.89 10.01 -19.12
C LEU A 148 -13.13 10.36 -18.30
N LYS A 149 -14.11 11.09 -18.86
CA LYS A 149 -15.37 11.35 -18.17
C LYS A 149 -16.18 10.06 -18.00
N LYS A 150 -16.27 9.24 -19.06
CA LYS A 150 -16.90 7.92 -18.96
C LYS A 150 -16.13 6.99 -18.02
N VAL A 151 -14.80 7.08 -18.01
CA VAL A 151 -13.97 6.33 -17.03
C VAL A 151 -14.29 6.76 -15.60
N ALA A 152 -14.50 8.04 -15.35
CA ALA A 152 -14.88 8.55 -14.05
C ALA A 152 -16.26 8.05 -13.60
N GLU A 153 -17.23 7.99 -14.50
CA GLU A 153 -18.56 7.42 -14.24
C GLU A 153 -18.46 5.93 -13.88
N ARG A 154 -17.61 5.17 -14.58
CA ARG A 154 -17.34 3.75 -14.29
C ARG A 154 -16.60 3.56 -12.96
N TYR A 155 -15.63 4.42 -12.66
CA TYR A 155 -14.95 4.41 -11.39
C TYR A 155 -15.90 4.71 -10.24
N ARG A 156 -16.80 5.67 -10.39
CA ARG A 156 -17.88 5.91 -9.42
C ARG A 156 -18.73 4.67 -9.20
N THR A 157 -19.10 3.94 -10.26
CA THR A 157 -19.89 2.71 -10.15
C THR A 157 -19.21 1.65 -9.26
N ILE A 158 -17.89 1.46 -9.41
CA ILE A 158 -17.16 0.51 -8.55
C ILE A 158 -16.92 1.04 -7.13
N LEU A 159 -16.83 2.36 -6.93
CA LEU A 159 -16.80 2.96 -5.59
C LEU A 159 -18.13 2.74 -4.85
N GLU A 160 -19.28 2.90 -5.52
CA GLU A 160 -20.60 2.61 -4.98
C GLU A 160 -20.79 1.10 -4.67
N LEU A 161 -20.09 0.23 -5.41
CA LEU A 161 -19.97 -1.19 -5.07
C LEU A 161 -19.14 -1.39 -3.81
N GLY A 162 -18.05 -0.63 -3.68
CA GLY A 162 -17.22 -0.61 -2.47
C GLY A 162 -17.98 -0.21 -1.21
N ASP A 163 -18.86 0.77 -1.30
CA ASP A 163 -19.72 1.18 -0.16
C ASP A 163 -20.64 0.04 0.33
N LYS A 164 -21.06 -0.86 -0.57
CA LYS A 164 -21.91 -2.02 -0.23
C LYS A 164 -21.13 -3.17 0.39
N THR A 165 -19.88 -3.35 0.00
CA THR A 165 -19.03 -4.48 0.42
C THR A 165 -18.10 -4.13 1.57
N GLY A 166 -17.83 -2.84 1.80
CA GLY A 166 -16.81 -2.36 2.73
C GLY A 166 -15.38 -2.45 2.20
N VAL A 167 -15.20 -2.72 0.90
CA VAL A 167 -13.88 -2.83 0.24
C VAL A 167 -13.73 -1.70 -0.79
N VAL A 168 -12.76 -0.82 -0.60
CA VAL A 168 -12.57 0.38 -1.43
C VAL A 168 -11.69 0.06 -2.66
N PRO A 169 -12.18 0.27 -3.90
CA PRO A 169 -11.34 0.15 -5.09
C PRO A 169 -10.41 1.36 -5.21
N HIS A 170 -9.10 1.11 -5.24
CA HIS A 170 -8.06 2.13 -5.46
C HIS A 170 -7.73 2.24 -6.95
N LEU A 171 -7.96 3.43 -7.53
CA LEU A 171 -7.66 3.70 -8.95
C LEU A 171 -6.15 3.62 -9.19
N GLU A 172 -5.72 2.62 -9.94
CA GLU A 172 -4.31 2.33 -10.14
C GLU A 172 -3.77 2.93 -11.44
N LEU A 173 -2.60 3.57 -11.33
CA LEU A 173 -1.83 4.08 -12.46
C LEU A 173 -0.89 3.00 -12.99
N TRP A 174 -1.06 2.62 -14.27
CA TRP A 174 -0.10 1.75 -14.96
C TRP A 174 0.67 2.51 -16.04
N GLY A 175 1.93 2.84 -15.78
CA GLY A 175 2.75 3.69 -16.63
C GLY A 175 3.00 3.19 -18.05
N PHE A 176 2.86 1.89 -18.31
CA PHE A 176 2.92 1.30 -19.65
C PHE A 176 1.59 1.29 -20.40
N SER A 177 0.51 1.59 -19.70
CA SER A 177 -0.86 1.53 -20.27
C SER A 177 -1.13 2.70 -21.23
N LYS A 178 -2.00 2.47 -22.21
CA LYS A 178 -2.54 3.52 -23.06
C LYS A 178 -3.44 4.49 -22.28
N ASN A 179 -4.15 3.97 -21.28
CA ASN A 179 -5.10 4.71 -20.44
C ASN A 179 -4.66 4.66 -18.97
N LEU A 180 -4.88 5.72 -18.23
CA LEU A 180 -4.48 5.87 -16.81
C LEU A 180 -2.97 5.65 -16.56
N SER A 181 -2.16 6.17 -17.48
CA SER A 181 -0.70 6.09 -17.40
C SER A 181 -0.06 7.29 -16.72
N ARG A 182 -0.83 8.35 -16.46
CA ARG A 182 -0.33 9.62 -15.92
C ARG A 182 -1.12 10.06 -14.69
N VAL A 183 -0.43 10.74 -13.79
CA VAL A 183 -1.06 11.32 -12.59
C VAL A 183 -2.22 12.26 -12.94
N GLY A 184 -2.10 13.06 -13.99
CA GLY A 184 -3.19 13.96 -14.43
C GLY A 184 -4.46 13.21 -14.83
N GLU A 185 -4.33 12.03 -15.45
CA GLU A 185 -5.49 11.20 -15.85
C GLU A 185 -6.21 10.62 -14.64
N ILE A 186 -5.47 10.01 -13.70
CA ILE A 186 -6.07 9.41 -12.50
C ILE A 186 -6.64 10.48 -11.56
N LEU A 187 -6.02 11.66 -11.47
CA LEU A 187 -6.57 12.79 -10.72
C LEU A 187 -7.87 13.30 -11.32
N TYR A 188 -7.93 13.44 -12.66
CA TYR A 188 -9.15 13.83 -13.36
C TYR A 188 -10.28 12.83 -13.07
N VAL A 189 -10.00 11.53 -13.26
CA VAL A 189 -10.99 10.47 -13.03
C VAL A 189 -11.48 10.45 -11.58
N ALA A 190 -10.58 10.57 -10.59
CA ALA A 190 -10.96 10.61 -9.19
C ALA A 190 -11.80 11.84 -8.83
N ALA A 191 -11.46 13.02 -9.39
CA ALA A 191 -12.19 14.26 -9.15
C ALA A 191 -13.59 14.22 -9.80
N GLU A 192 -13.69 13.79 -11.05
CA GLU A 192 -14.97 13.69 -11.78
C GLU A 192 -15.88 12.57 -11.24
N ALA A 193 -15.31 11.47 -10.69
CA ALA A 193 -16.10 10.47 -10.00
C ALA A 193 -16.85 11.06 -8.80
N SER A 194 -16.34 12.15 -8.21
CA SER A 194 -16.99 12.91 -7.14
C SER A 194 -17.52 12.03 -6.01
N HIS A 195 -16.69 11.12 -5.51
CA HIS A 195 -17.04 10.14 -4.49
C HIS A 195 -16.09 10.23 -3.29
N PRO A 196 -16.57 10.24 -2.04
CA PRO A 196 -15.73 10.45 -0.87
C PRO A 196 -14.70 9.32 -0.64
N SER A 197 -14.99 8.12 -1.14
CA SER A 197 -14.09 6.97 -1.04
C SER A 197 -13.08 6.87 -2.18
N ALA A 198 -13.01 7.83 -3.12
CA ALA A 198 -12.03 7.82 -4.20
C ALA A 198 -10.60 7.81 -3.63
N ARG A 199 -9.77 6.89 -4.10
CA ARG A 199 -8.36 6.72 -3.71
C ARG A 199 -7.53 6.39 -4.94
N LEU A 200 -6.25 6.74 -4.87
CA LEU A 200 -5.29 6.50 -5.94
C LEU A 200 -4.23 5.51 -5.45
N LEU A 201 -3.88 4.56 -6.30
CA LEU A 201 -2.76 3.66 -6.12
C LEU A 201 -1.68 4.01 -7.15
N MET A 202 -0.53 4.42 -6.66
CA MET A 202 0.60 4.85 -7.48
C MET A 202 1.85 4.06 -7.11
N ASP A 203 2.81 4.06 -8.02
CA ASP A 203 4.01 3.24 -7.97
C ASP A 203 5.22 4.03 -8.49
N VAL A 204 6.39 3.83 -7.88
CA VAL A 204 7.64 4.51 -8.28
C VAL A 204 8.00 4.23 -9.76
N TYR A 205 7.97 2.95 -10.15
CA TYR A 205 8.26 2.53 -11.52
C TYR A 205 7.19 3.04 -12.50
N HIS A 206 5.93 2.90 -12.17
CA HIS A 206 4.86 3.34 -13.06
C HIS A 206 4.84 4.86 -13.29
N LEU A 207 5.17 5.66 -12.29
CA LEU A 207 5.35 7.10 -12.46
C LEU A 207 6.47 7.41 -13.46
N HIS A 208 7.61 6.73 -13.35
CA HIS A 208 8.73 6.86 -14.27
C HIS A 208 8.37 6.38 -15.67
N ARG A 209 7.83 5.16 -15.78
CA ARG A 209 7.45 4.51 -17.05
C ARG A 209 6.41 5.31 -17.84
N GLY A 210 5.43 5.88 -17.13
CA GLY A 210 4.36 6.70 -17.72
C GLY A 210 4.77 8.15 -18.01
N GLY A 211 5.97 8.57 -17.58
CA GLY A 211 6.48 9.92 -17.78
C GLY A 211 5.78 10.97 -16.90
N SER A 212 5.22 10.57 -15.76
CA SER A 212 4.80 11.51 -14.71
C SER A 212 5.98 11.76 -13.79
N GLY A 213 6.49 13.00 -13.77
CA GLY A 213 7.54 13.37 -12.82
C GLY A 213 7.07 13.21 -11.37
N MET A 214 8.00 12.86 -10.46
CA MET A 214 7.69 12.72 -9.02
C MET A 214 7.09 14.00 -8.41
N GLU A 215 7.36 15.16 -9.01
CA GLU A 215 6.75 16.44 -8.63
C GLU A 215 5.23 16.42 -8.75
N SER A 216 4.66 15.65 -9.70
CA SER A 216 3.20 15.54 -9.86
C SER A 216 2.52 14.90 -8.66
N VAL A 217 3.23 14.07 -7.88
CA VAL A 217 2.71 13.47 -6.64
C VAL A 217 2.43 14.54 -5.57
N LYS A 218 3.16 15.66 -5.60
CA LYS A 218 2.95 16.79 -4.68
C LYS A 218 1.60 17.48 -4.88
N LEU A 219 1.01 17.33 -6.08
CA LEU A 219 -0.31 17.87 -6.41
C LEU A 219 -1.45 16.98 -5.90
N VAL A 220 -1.14 15.74 -5.51
CA VAL A 220 -2.14 14.79 -5.01
C VAL A 220 -2.46 15.09 -3.56
N GLY A 221 -3.74 15.33 -3.26
CA GLY A 221 -4.20 15.53 -1.89
C GLY A 221 -3.93 14.31 -1.00
N LYS A 222 -3.46 14.55 0.23
CA LYS A 222 -3.09 13.48 1.17
C LYS A 222 -4.18 12.42 1.40
N PRO A 223 -5.48 12.78 1.49
CA PRO A 223 -6.54 11.78 1.66
C PRO A 223 -6.67 10.78 0.51
N LEU A 224 -6.16 11.12 -0.69
CA LEU A 224 -6.23 10.25 -1.85
C LEU A 224 -5.20 9.11 -1.82
N ILE A 225 -4.13 9.21 -1.01
CA ILE A 225 -3.04 8.25 -0.97
C ILE A 225 -3.08 7.49 0.35
N GLU A 226 -3.45 6.22 0.31
CA GLU A 226 -3.39 5.32 1.47
C GLU A 226 -2.29 4.27 1.34
N ILE A 227 -2.10 3.76 0.12
CA ILE A 227 -1.06 2.80 -0.26
C ILE A 227 -0.25 3.40 -1.41
N PHE A 228 1.05 3.09 -1.41
CA PHE A 228 1.98 3.45 -2.46
C PHE A 228 2.92 2.28 -2.72
N HIS A 229 3.03 1.82 -3.97
CA HIS A 229 3.94 0.74 -4.34
C HIS A 229 5.40 1.23 -4.37
N MET A 230 6.21 0.60 -3.54
CA MET A 230 7.62 0.94 -3.36
C MET A 230 8.52 -0.03 -4.10
N ASN A 231 9.32 0.53 -4.93
CA ASN A 231 10.45 -0.09 -5.63
C ASN A 231 11.45 1.00 -6.02
N ASP A 232 12.38 0.67 -6.87
CA ASP A 232 13.25 1.59 -7.55
C ASP A 232 13.49 1.11 -8.98
N TYR A 233 14.14 1.89 -9.80
CA TYR A 233 14.48 1.55 -11.17
C TYR A 233 15.92 1.95 -11.50
N PRO A 234 16.64 1.15 -12.34
CA PRO A 234 17.99 1.48 -12.76
C PRO A 234 18.00 2.66 -13.73
N ALA A 235 19.17 3.28 -13.93
CA ALA A 235 19.39 4.35 -14.90
C ALA A 235 19.18 3.89 -16.36
N THR A 236 19.33 2.62 -16.61
CA THR A 236 19.12 1.95 -17.90
C THR A 236 18.39 0.63 -17.68
N PRO A 237 17.43 0.27 -18.53
CA PRO A 237 16.97 0.96 -19.75
C PRO A 237 16.19 2.26 -19.47
N PRO A 238 15.99 3.13 -20.50
CA PRO A 238 15.22 4.38 -20.34
C PRO A 238 13.71 4.09 -20.15
N ALA A 239 12.97 5.13 -19.71
CA ALA A 239 11.55 5.01 -19.35
C ALA A 239 10.68 4.39 -20.47
N GLU A 240 10.99 4.62 -21.72
CA GLU A 240 10.23 4.13 -22.89
C GLU A 240 10.34 2.61 -23.08
N THR A 241 11.40 1.99 -22.58
CA THR A 241 11.70 0.57 -22.82
C THR A 241 11.83 -0.26 -21.55
N ILE A 242 11.93 0.39 -20.38
CA ILE A 242 11.98 -0.29 -19.09
C ILE A 242 10.72 -1.14 -18.86
N THR A 243 10.89 -2.29 -18.24
CA THR A 243 9.81 -3.25 -17.95
C THR A 243 9.68 -3.51 -16.46
N ASP A 244 8.59 -4.16 -16.05
CA ASP A 244 8.40 -4.56 -14.63
C ASP A 244 9.53 -5.45 -14.09
N ALA A 245 10.19 -6.23 -14.97
CA ALA A 245 11.30 -7.08 -14.58
C ALA A 245 12.58 -6.31 -14.23
N ASP A 246 12.67 -5.04 -14.61
CA ASP A 246 13.81 -4.16 -14.32
C ASP A 246 13.70 -3.45 -12.97
N ARG A 247 12.55 -3.56 -12.27
CA ARG A 247 12.37 -3.00 -10.93
C ARG A 247 13.38 -3.60 -9.97
N VAL A 248 13.93 -2.75 -9.09
CA VAL A 248 14.91 -3.14 -8.07
C VAL A 248 14.44 -2.73 -6.67
N TYR A 249 15.17 -3.16 -5.64
CA TYR A 249 14.89 -2.74 -4.26
C TYR A 249 14.96 -1.23 -4.10
N ALA A 250 14.14 -0.68 -3.21
CA ALA A 250 14.16 0.74 -2.88
C ALA A 250 15.57 1.21 -2.45
N GLY A 251 16.11 2.20 -3.12
CA GLY A 251 17.45 2.76 -2.91
C GLY A 251 18.58 2.06 -3.64
N ASP A 252 18.29 1.06 -4.49
CA ASP A 252 19.29 0.42 -5.36
C ASP A 252 19.24 0.95 -6.80
N GLY A 253 18.35 1.89 -7.08
CA GLY A 253 18.19 2.54 -8.38
C GLY A 253 18.51 4.03 -8.33
N VAL A 254 17.82 4.79 -9.20
CA VAL A 254 18.05 6.24 -9.39
C VAL A 254 16.81 7.09 -9.11
N ALA A 255 15.73 6.49 -8.62
CA ALA A 255 14.52 7.25 -8.31
C ALA A 255 14.77 8.27 -7.18
N PRO A 256 14.20 9.48 -7.24
CA PRO A 256 14.36 10.49 -6.19
C PRO A 256 13.49 10.16 -4.96
N LEU A 257 13.73 8.97 -4.36
CA LEU A 257 12.89 8.41 -3.29
C LEU A 257 12.80 9.30 -2.06
N LYS A 258 13.86 10.01 -1.71
CA LYS A 258 13.88 10.91 -0.55
C LYS A 258 12.82 12.02 -0.66
N ASP A 259 12.73 12.66 -1.81
CA ASP A 259 11.77 13.75 -2.02
C ASP A 259 10.35 13.21 -2.23
N LEU A 260 10.20 12.08 -2.88
CA LEU A 260 8.95 11.35 -2.97
C LEU A 260 8.40 11.01 -1.58
N LEU A 261 9.19 10.35 -0.73
CA LEU A 261 8.77 9.94 0.61
C LEU A 261 8.39 11.13 1.49
N LYS A 262 9.11 12.25 1.39
CA LYS A 262 8.70 13.50 2.07
C LYS A 262 7.32 13.96 1.61
N SER A 263 7.04 13.88 0.30
CA SER A 263 5.75 14.28 -0.25
C SER A 263 4.62 13.31 0.08
N LEU A 264 4.91 12.05 0.36
CA LEU A 264 3.91 11.05 0.76
C LEU A 264 3.50 11.15 2.23
N LYS A 265 4.33 11.71 3.12
CA LYS A 265 3.97 11.83 4.54
C LYS A 265 2.60 12.48 4.73
N ASN A 266 1.75 11.77 5.46
CA ASN A 266 0.45 12.26 5.86
C ASN A 266 0.47 12.51 7.39
N PRO A 267 0.16 13.74 7.85
CA PRO A 267 0.17 14.06 9.28
C PRO A 267 -0.96 13.40 10.07
N GLU A 268 -2.01 12.95 9.39
CA GLU A 268 -3.21 12.39 10.03
C GLU A 268 -3.12 10.88 10.20
N LYS A 269 -2.49 10.17 9.24
CA LYS A 269 -2.38 8.71 9.26
C LYS A 269 -1.12 8.23 8.54
N PRO A 270 -0.52 7.10 8.96
CA PRO A 270 0.59 6.49 8.22
C PRO A 270 0.16 6.08 6.80
N VAL A 271 1.07 6.26 5.84
CA VAL A 271 0.91 5.72 4.48
C VAL A 271 1.51 4.32 4.42
N ILE A 272 0.83 3.40 3.77
CA ILE A 272 1.30 2.04 3.55
C ILE A 272 2.26 2.04 2.36
N LEU A 273 3.52 1.71 2.61
CA LEU A 273 4.52 1.49 1.57
C LEU A 273 4.59 -0.01 1.27
N SER A 274 4.14 -0.39 0.10
CA SER A 274 4.04 -1.80 -0.29
C SER A 274 5.13 -2.16 -1.28
N PHE A 275 6.02 -3.06 -0.88
CA PHE A 275 7.17 -3.47 -1.68
C PHE A 275 6.73 -4.37 -2.84
N GLU A 276 6.88 -3.86 -4.06
CA GLU A 276 6.46 -4.55 -5.27
C GLU A 276 7.55 -4.55 -6.34
N VAL A 277 8.05 -5.74 -6.69
CA VAL A 277 8.99 -5.98 -7.78
C VAL A 277 8.65 -7.27 -8.53
N PHE A 278 9.04 -7.33 -9.81
CA PHE A 278 8.87 -8.50 -10.69
C PHE A 278 10.22 -8.99 -11.23
N ASN A 279 11.29 -8.74 -10.50
CA ASN A 279 12.65 -8.98 -10.91
C ASN A 279 12.96 -10.48 -10.98
N LYS A 280 13.42 -10.94 -12.14
CA LYS A 280 13.69 -12.37 -12.39
C LYS A 280 14.86 -12.88 -11.57
N ASP A 281 15.88 -12.04 -11.30
CA ASP A 281 17.04 -12.43 -10.49
C ASP A 281 16.64 -12.59 -9.01
N TYR A 282 15.62 -11.83 -8.55
CA TYR A 282 15.06 -12.01 -7.21
C TYR A 282 14.20 -13.27 -7.14
N TYR A 283 13.47 -13.60 -8.19
CA TYR A 283 12.72 -14.87 -8.26
C TYR A 283 13.60 -16.11 -8.25
N ALA A 284 14.88 -16.00 -8.63
CA ALA A 284 15.86 -17.08 -8.56
C ALA A 284 16.51 -17.23 -7.16
N GLN A 285 16.30 -16.28 -6.26
CA GLN A 285 16.82 -16.30 -4.89
C GLN A 285 15.82 -16.95 -3.92
N ASP A 286 16.25 -17.20 -2.69
CA ASP A 286 15.34 -17.63 -1.62
C ASP A 286 14.26 -16.56 -1.32
N ALA A 287 13.00 -16.97 -1.30
CA ALA A 287 11.86 -16.07 -1.11
C ALA A 287 11.93 -15.26 0.21
N LEU A 288 12.40 -15.90 1.29
CA LEU A 288 12.54 -15.23 2.59
C LEU A 288 13.67 -14.20 2.56
N LEU A 289 14.77 -14.49 1.87
CA LEU A 289 15.86 -13.54 1.68
C LEU A 289 15.37 -12.30 0.92
N VAL A 290 14.66 -12.49 -0.19
CA VAL A 290 14.10 -11.39 -0.99
C VAL A 290 13.16 -10.52 -0.16
N ALA A 291 12.23 -11.13 0.57
CA ALA A 291 11.28 -10.41 1.43
C ALA A 291 11.99 -9.62 2.55
N LYS A 292 12.97 -10.21 3.24
CA LYS A 292 13.76 -9.54 4.29
C LYS A 292 14.54 -8.36 3.73
N THR A 293 15.26 -8.57 2.62
CA THR A 293 16.03 -7.51 1.96
C THR A 293 15.14 -6.34 1.55
N GLY A 294 13.97 -6.62 0.98
CA GLY A 294 13.00 -5.58 0.61
C GLY A 294 12.56 -4.74 1.82
N LEU A 295 12.26 -5.39 2.95
CA LEU A 295 11.89 -4.68 4.18
C LEU A 295 13.03 -3.81 4.71
N GLU A 296 14.25 -4.33 4.75
CA GLU A 296 15.44 -3.60 5.19
C GLU A 296 15.72 -2.38 4.32
N LYS A 297 15.63 -2.54 3.00
CA LYS A 297 15.82 -1.45 2.02
C LYS A 297 14.76 -0.37 2.18
N MET A 298 13.47 -0.72 2.30
CA MET A 298 12.42 0.27 2.56
C MET A 298 12.65 1.02 3.86
N LYS A 299 12.99 0.32 4.95
CA LYS A 299 13.31 0.96 6.23
C LYS A 299 14.48 1.93 6.10
N LYS A 300 15.54 1.54 5.38
CA LYS A 300 16.71 2.38 5.18
C LYS A 300 16.35 3.70 4.50
N VAL A 301 15.65 3.67 3.36
CA VAL A 301 15.29 4.90 2.62
C VAL A 301 14.31 5.79 3.40
N THR A 302 13.48 5.22 4.27
CA THR A 302 12.52 5.98 5.09
C THR A 302 13.16 6.63 6.33
N THR A 303 14.32 6.15 6.82
CA THR A 303 15.05 6.81 7.92
C THR A 303 15.68 8.13 7.50
N GLU A 304 15.83 8.37 6.21
CA GLU A 304 16.44 9.58 5.66
C GLU A 304 15.45 10.76 5.49
N VAL A 305 14.19 10.59 5.87
CA VAL A 305 13.10 11.56 5.61
C VAL A 305 12.33 11.95 6.87
#